data_5397ef099f983d9b18a9ea6db3b259aa
#
_entry.id   5397ef099f983d9b18a9ea6db3b259aa
#
_cell.length_a   1.000
_cell.length_b   1.000
_cell.length_c   1.000
_cell.angle_alpha   90.00
_cell.angle_beta   90.00
_cell.angle_gamma   90.00
#
_symmetry.space_group_name_H-M   'P 1'
#
loop_
_entity.id
_entity.type
_entity.pdbx_description
1 polymer ?
#
loop_
_entity_poly.entity_id
_entity_poly.type
_entity_poly.pdbx_seq_one_letter_code
_entity_poly.pdbx_strand_id
1 'polypeptide(L)'
;NFNSIYQIAEENKVLQRLDVDLIDLNIHHTPINCIQLLIAFLNDFEDRPINRSKVFKYVLKVIFDNPGSLFYGDTIDEENCGFVVGYYCELLLRKNQETFTESDFLIKTKDFCDKHHNTTNVNDLLQILKNNQIIVNFNGSLRFRFSYWIYYFAALRMKDSEDFKSFMLDAKHSLYYPEIIEFYTGIDGRAEDIVTMLITDLNALSNKVYLKLNVSGDINPYTDI
;
A
#
# COMPACT_ATOMS: atom_id res chain seq x y z
N ASN A 1 -33.91 -28.03 0.90
CA ASN A 1 -32.49 -28.35 0.62
C ASN A 1 -31.94 -27.78 -0.70
N PHE A 2 -32.78 -27.23 -1.58
CA PHE A 2 -32.31 -26.51 -2.79
C PHE A 2 -31.54 -25.20 -2.42
N ASN A 3 -32.02 -24.48 -1.41
CA ASN A 3 -31.39 -23.24 -0.95
C ASN A 3 -29.98 -23.47 -0.38
N SER A 4 -29.72 -24.60 0.29
CA SER A 4 -28.39 -24.89 0.84
C SER A 4 -27.35 -25.24 -0.24
N ILE A 5 -27.78 -25.92 -1.32
CA ILE A 5 -26.87 -26.24 -2.45
C ILE A 5 -26.55 -25.00 -3.26
N TYR A 6 -27.53 -24.12 -3.46
CA TYR A 6 -27.32 -22.83 -4.14
C TYR A 6 -26.39 -21.93 -3.35
N GLN A 7 -26.56 -21.84 -2.03
CA GLN A 7 -25.73 -21.07 -1.12
C GLN A 7 -24.27 -21.58 -1.12
N ILE A 8 -24.04 -22.90 -1.06
CA ILE A 8 -22.71 -23.51 -1.15
C ILE A 8 -22.07 -23.26 -2.53
N ALA A 9 -22.84 -23.27 -3.61
CA ALA A 9 -22.32 -22.98 -4.94
C ALA A 9 -21.89 -21.51 -5.09
N GLU A 10 -22.60 -20.57 -4.47
CA GLU A 10 -22.24 -19.16 -4.42
C GLU A 10 -21.02 -18.92 -3.55
N GLU A 11 -20.96 -19.54 -2.37
CA GLU A 11 -19.79 -19.49 -1.48
C GLU A 11 -18.52 -19.98 -2.19
N ASN A 12 -18.60 -21.09 -2.92
CA ASN A 12 -17.48 -21.62 -3.70
C ASN A 12 -17.02 -20.65 -4.82
N LYS A 13 -17.95 -19.96 -5.48
CA LYS A 13 -17.60 -18.95 -6.48
C LYS A 13 -16.89 -17.76 -5.86
N VAL A 14 -17.34 -17.30 -4.70
CA VAL A 14 -16.70 -16.23 -3.95
C VAL A 14 -15.28 -16.63 -3.55
N LEU A 15 -15.11 -17.84 -3.00
CA LEU A 15 -13.80 -18.35 -2.60
C LEU A 15 -12.83 -18.48 -3.79
N GLN A 16 -13.30 -19.02 -4.93
CA GLN A 16 -12.49 -19.12 -6.13
C GLN A 16 -12.07 -17.76 -6.66
N ARG A 17 -12.99 -16.78 -6.67
CA ARG A 17 -12.69 -15.42 -7.07
C ARG A 17 -11.66 -14.78 -6.14
N LEU A 18 -11.82 -14.97 -4.84
CA LEU A 18 -10.91 -14.46 -3.82
C LEU A 18 -9.49 -15.01 -3.99
N ASP A 19 -9.37 -16.31 -4.27
CA ASP A 19 -8.08 -16.96 -4.52
C ASP A 19 -7.42 -16.42 -5.80
N VAL A 20 -8.15 -16.26 -6.88
CA VAL A 20 -7.66 -15.68 -8.13
C VAL A 20 -7.21 -14.23 -7.91
N ASP A 21 -8.02 -13.41 -7.22
CA ASP A 21 -7.70 -12.00 -7.01
C ASP A 21 -6.49 -11.81 -6.05
N LEU A 22 -6.30 -12.71 -5.06
CA LEU A 22 -5.09 -12.71 -4.23
C LEU A 22 -3.83 -12.98 -5.06
N ILE A 23 -3.91 -13.94 -5.99
CA ILE A 23 -2.81 -14.27 -6.90
C ILE A 23 -2.54 -13.13 -7.87
N ASP A 24 -3.56 -12.66 -8.58
CA ASP A 24 -3.47 -11.61 -9.60
C ASP A 24 -2.94 -10.29 -9.02
N LEU A 25 -3.32 -9.99 -7.77
CA LEU A 25 -2.89 -8.79 -7.05
C LEU A 25 -1.60 -9.00 -6.27
N ASN A 26 -0.97 -10.17 -6.34
CA ASN A 26 0.24 -10.52 -5.60
C ASN A 26 0.12 -10.21 -4.09
N ILE A 27 -1.03 -10.56 -3.49
CA ILE A 27 -1.30 -10.40 -2.06
C ILE A 27 -1.09 -11.77 -1.39
N HIS A 28 -0.35 -11.82 -0.29
CA HIS A 28 -0.10 -13.06 0.42
C HIS A 28 -1.39 -13.71 0.93
N HIS A 29 -1.52 -15.04 0.75
CA HIS A 29 -2.64 -15.86 1.21
C HIS A 29 -2.59 -16.03 2.74
N THR A 30 -2.90 -14.96 3.47
CA THR A 30 -3.03 -15.00 4.93
C THR A 30 -4.50 -14.84 5.33
N PRO A 31 -4.94 -15.44 6.45
CA PRO A 31 -6.33 -15.29 6.89
C PRO A 31 -6.79 -13.82 6.98
N ILE A 32 -5.90 -12.93 7.42
CA ILE A 32 -6.23 -11.51 7.52
C ILE A 32 -6.43 -10.86 6.14
N ASN A 33 -5.58 -11.18 5.16
CA ASN A 33 -5.71 -10.65 3.81
C ASN A 33 -6.98 -11.20 3.13
N CYS A 34 -7.29 -12.48 3.34
CA CYS A 34 -8.53 -13.08 2.85
C CYS A 34 -9.76 -12.38 3.45
N ILE A 35 -9.75 -12.12 4.77
CA ILE A 35 -10.85 -11.41 5.44
C ILE A 35 -10.97 -9.98 4.94
N GLN A 36 -9.86 -9.25 4.82
CA GLN A 36 -9.85 -7.88 4.31
C GLN A 36 -10.38 -7.80 2.89
N LEU A 37 -9.96 -8.71 2.00
CA LEU A 37 -10.44 -8.77 0.63
C LEU A 37 -11.91 -9.18 0.56
N LEU A 38 -12.35 -10.12 1.41
CA LEU A 38 -13.75 -10.52 1.51
C LEU A 38 -14.62 -9.35 1.97
N ILE A 39 -14.17 -8.55 2.96
CA ILE A 39 -14.87 -7.36 3.42
C ILE A 39 -14.97 -6.33 2.28
N ALA A 40 -13.90 -6.13 1.52
CA ALA A 40 -13.92 -5.26 0.35
C ALA A 40 -14.96 -5.71 -0.68
N PHE A 41 -15.06 -7.02 -0.95
CA PHE A 41 -16.06 -7.57 -1.85
C PHE A 41 -17.50 -7.41 -1.35
N LEU A 42 -17.74 -7.57 -0.05
CA LEU A 42 -19.09 -7.44 0.52
C LEU A 42 -19.63 -6.00 0.42
N ASN A 43 -18.76 -5.00 0.33
CA ASN A 43 -19.17 -3.61 0.24
C ASN A 43 -19.27 -3.08 -1.20
N ASP A 44 -18.56 -3.69 -2.16
CA ASP A 44 -18.54 -3.22 -3.55
C ASP A 44 -18.38 -4.40 -4.53
N PHE A 45 -19.40 -5.27 -4.54
CA PHE A 45 -19.37 -6.55 -5.24
C PHE A 45 -19.35 -6.41 -6.78
N GLU A 46 -19.76 -5.26 -7.31
CA GLU A 46 -19.90 -5.05 -8.76
C GLU A 46 -18.58 -4.66 -9.44
N ASP A 47 -17.69 -3.96 -8.71
CA ASP A 47 -16.43 -3.49 -9.28
C ASP A 47 -15.25 -4.38 -8.86
N ARG A 48 -14.75 -5.18 -9.79
CA ARG A 48 -13.48 -5.91 -9.60
C ARG A 48 -12.36 -4.89 -9.36
N PRO A 49 -11.59 -4.98 -8.24
CA PRO A 49 -10.46 -4.09 -8.05
C PRO A 49 -9.43 -4.30 -9.17
N ILE A 50 -9.18 -3.23 -9.94
CA ILE A 50 -8.29 -3.26 -11.11
C ILE A 50 -6.83 -3.42 -10.68
N ASN A 51 -6.49 -3.06 -9.44
CA ASN A 51 -5.13 -3.10 -8.90
C ASN A 51 -5.12 -3.17 -7.36
N ARG A 52 -3.96 -3.50 -6.80
CA ARG A 52 -3.74 -3.59 -5.34
C ARG A 52 -4.10 -2.30 -4.60
N SER A 53 -3.81 -1.14 -5.18
CA SER A 53 -4.08 0.16 -4.54
C SER A 53 -5.56 0.36 -4.25
N LYS A 54 -6.44 -0.09 -5.14
CA LYS A 54 -7.89 -0.06 -4.92
C LYS A 54 -8.32 -0.98 -3.78
N VAL A 55 -7.76 -2.19 -3.71
CA VAL A 55 -8.05 -3.11 -2.59
C VAL A 55 -7.70 -2.47 -1.26
N PHE A 56 -6.50 -1.89 -1.13
CA PHE A 56 -6.07 -1.25 0.11
C PHE A 56 -6.91 -0.03 0.47
N LYS A 57 -7.32 0.75 -0.53
CA LYS A 57 -8.26 1.85 -0.33
C LYS A 57 -9.60 1.36 0.24
N TYR A 58 -10.18 0.30 -0.33
CA TYR A 58 -11.43 -0.28 0.16
C TYR A 58 -11.29 -0.84 1.59
N VAL A 59 -10.18 -1.53 1.87
CA VAL A 59 -9.92 -2.04 3.22
C VAL A 59 -9.87 -0.90 4.25
N LEU A 60 -9.16 0.18 3.95
CA LEU A 60 -9.12 1.34 4.84
C LEU A 60 -10.50 1.98 4.99
N LYS A 61 -11.23 2.19 3.89
CA LYS A 61 -12.58 2.71 3.93
C LYS A 61 -13.46 1.91 4.88
N VAL A 62 -13.47 0.58 4.75
CA VAL A 62 -14.27 -0.31 5.62
C VAL A 62 -13.83 -0.20 7.09
N ILE A 63 -12.52 -0.07 7.35
CA ILE A 63 -11.99 0.09 8.71
C ILE A 63 -12.50 1.39 9.34
N PHE A 64 -12.57 2.48 8.58
CA PHE A 64 -12.95 3.80 9.09
C PHE A 64 -14.45 4.07 9.00
N ASP A 65 -15.18 3.49 8.04
CA ASP A 65 -16.63 3.64 7.90
C ASP A 65 -17.45 2.70 8.82
N ASN A 66 -16.78 1.83 9.60
CA ASN A 66 -17.48 0.84 10.41
C ASN A 66 -18.23 1.50 11.59
N PRO A 67 -19.58 1.58 11.58
CA PRO A 67 -20.37 2.27 12.60
C PRO A 67 -20.35 1.60 14.00
N GLY A 68 -19.71 0.44 14.12
CA GLY A 68 -19.52 -0.28 15.40
C GLY A 68 -18.38 0.25 16.26
N SER A 69 -17.55 1.16 15.75
CA SER A 69 -16.49 1.78 16.53
C SER A 69 -17.02 2.99 17.30
N LEU A 70 -17.70 2.71 18.43
CA LEU A 70 -18.25 3.71 19.37
C LEU A 70 -17.21 4.70 19.95
N PHE A 71 -15.96 4.60 19.56
CA PHE A 71 -14.83 5.38 20.10
C PHE A 71 -14.20 6.36 19.12
N TYR A 72 -14.59 6.33 17.84
CA TYR A 72 -13.93 7.16 16.82
C TYR A 72 -14.90 8.31 16.45
N GLY A 73 -14.56 9.50 16.91
CA GLY A 73 -15.30 10.71 16.52
C GLY A 73 -15.21 10.95 15.00
N ASP A 74 -16.11 11.74 14.47
CA ASP A 74 -16.36 12.01 13.03
C ASP A 74 -15.16 12.59 12.24
N THR A 75 -13.93 12.54 12.75
CA THR A 75 -12.76 13.26 12.21
C THR A 75 -11.68 12.38 11.59
N ILE A 76 -11.79 11.05 11.69
CA ILE A 76 -10.79 10.14 11.13
C ILE A 76 -11.44 9.31 10.03
N ASP A 77 -11.02 9.56 8.80
CA ASP A 77 -11.38 8.83 7.59
C ASP A 77 -10.14 8.23 6.91
N GLU A 78 -10.32 7.52 5.81
CA GLU A 78 -9.21 6.94 5.07
C GLU A 78 -8.25 7.97 4.48
N GLU A 79 -8.72 9.18 4.13
CA GLU A 79 -7.90 10.24 3.55
C GLU A 79 -7.00 10.87 4.63
N ASN A 80 -7.58 11.21 5.79
CA ASN A 80 -6.81 11.70 6.93
C ASN A 80 -5.81 10.66 7.44
N CYS A 81 -6.21 9.38 7.49
CA CYS A 81 -5.31 8.28 7.79
C CYS A 81 -4.15 8.24 6.79
N GLY A 82 -4.47 8.24 5.49
CA GLY A 82 -3.48 8.23 4.41
C GLY A 82 -2.49 9.38 4.51
N PHE A 83 -2.98 10.60 4.78
CA PHE A 83 -2.17 11.81 4.91
C PHE A 83 -1.19 11.72 6.09
N VAL A 84 -1.68 11.36 7.29
CA VAL A 84 -0.88 11.34 8.52
C VAL A 84 0.09 10.14 8.52
N VAL A 85 -0.39 8.94 8.20
CA VAL A 85 0.43 7.73 8.18
C VAL A 85 1.42 7.76 7.03
N GLY A 86 1.04 8.33 5.88
CA GLY A 86 1.91 8.53 4.73
C GLY A 86 3.14 9.37 5.08
N TYR A 87 2.96 10.48 5.79
CA TYR A 87 4.07 11.26 6.32
C TYR A 87 5.00 10.44 7.24
N TYR A 88 4.41 9.63 8.13
CA TYR A 88 5.22 8.80 9.01
C TYR A 88 6.00 7.72 8.25
N CYS A 89 5.40 7.11 7.23
CA CYS A 89 6.09 6.18 6.34
C CYS A 89 7.24 6.84 5.57
N GLU A 90 7.08 8.10 5.13
CA GLU A 90 8.18 8.89 4.55
C GLU A 90 9.36 8.97 5.53
N LEU A 91 9.12 9.28 6.81
CA LEU A 91 10.18 9.35 7.82
C LEU A 91 10.91 8.02 8.02
N LEU A 92 10.17 6.90 8.05
CA LEU A 92 10.74 5.56 8.17
C LEU A 92 11.62 5.20 6.97
N LEU A 93 11.13 5.45 5.75
CA LEU A 93 11.83 5.13 4.51
C LEU A 93 13.10 5.98 4.35
N ARG A 94 13.05 7.29 4.64
CA ARG A 94 14.23 8.15 4.58
C ARG A 94 15.32 7.73 5.57
N LYS A 95 14.95 7.14 6.70
CA LYS A 95 15.87 6.63 7.72
C LYS A 95 16.22 5.15 7.53
N ASN A 96 15.61 4.47 6.56
CA ASN A 96 15.71 3.02 6.38
C ASN A 96 15.38 2.26 7.68
N GLN A 97 14.27 2.63 8.34
CA GLN A 97 13.81 2.05 9.60
C GLN A 97 12.52 1.27 9.40
N GLU A 98 12.44 0.06 9.96
CA GLU A 98 11.25 -0.80 9.92
C GLU A 98 10.48 -0.79 11.23
N THR A 99 11.15 -0.46 12.33
CA THR A 99 10.56 -0.45 13.67
C THR A 99 10.60 0.95 14.28
N PHE A 100 9.65 1.23 15.15
CA PHE A 100 9.53 2.53 15.81
C PHE A 100 8.87 2.38 17.19
N THR A 101 8.96 3.41 18.01
CA THR A 101 8.27 3.47 19.30
C THR A 101 6.91 4.16 19.16
N GLU A 102 5.97 3.83 20.04
CA GLU A 102 4.68 4.51 20.11
C GLU A 102 4.85 6.01 20.33
N SER A 103 5.77 6.39 21.23
CA SER A 103 6.08 7.79 21.51
C SER A 103 6.59 8.54 20.29
N ASP A 104 7.50 7.94 19.48
CA ASP A 104 8.01 8.59 18.27
C ASP A 104 6.90 8.78 17.24
N PHE A 105 6.05 7.77 17.05
CA PHE A 105 4.88 7.89 16.18
C PHE A 105 3.98 9.06 16.60
N LEU A 106 3.54 9.06 17.87
CA LEU A 106 2.60 10.07 18.37
C LEU A 106 3.18 11.50 18.30
N ILE A 107 4.44 11.69 18.69
CA ILE A 107 5.08 13.00 18.66
C ILE A 107 5.20 13.50 17.21
N LYS A 108 5.74 12.68 16.31
CA LYS A 108 5.99 13.08 14.92
C LYS A 108 4.71 13.35 14.14
N THR A 109 3.71 12.49 14.31
CA THR A 109 2.42 12.66 13.62
C THR A 109 1.63 13.82 14.19
N LYS A 110 1.69 14.07 15.51
CA LYS A 110 1.06 15.24 16.11
C LYS A 110 1.69 16.54 15.61
N ASP A 111 3.02 16.64 15.64
CA ASP A 111 3.73 17.82 15.11
C ASP A 111 3.38 18.08 13.64
N PHE A 112 3.21 17.02 12.86
CA PHE A 112 2.79 17.12 11.46
C PHE A 112 1.36 17.62 11.32
N CYS A 113 0.42 17.05 12.09
CA CYS A 113 -0.98 17.50 12.11
C CYS A 113 -1.08 18.98 12.50
N ASP A 114 -0.39 19.39 13.56
CA ASP A 114 -0.39 20.78 14.03
C ASP A 114 0.12 21.75 12.95
N LYS A 115 1.18 21.40 12.22
CA LYS A 115 1.74 22.20 11.12
C LYS A 115 0.81 22.32 9.92
N HIS A 116 0.01 21.31 9.67
CA HIS A 116 -0.90 21.25 8.50
C HIS A 116 -2.36 21.56 8.87
N HIS A 117 -2.63 22.02 10.09
CA HIS A 117 -3.98 22.31 10.59
C HIS A 117 -4.93 21.11 10.47
N ASN A 118 -4.37 19.89 10.55
CA ASN A 118 -5.13 18.66 10.51
C ASN A 118 -5.60 18.30 11.93
N THR A 119 -6.90 18.06 12.10
CA THR A 119 -7.53 17.83 13.40
C THR A 119 -7.57 16.36 13.83
N THR A 120 -6.89 15.47 13.08
CA THR A 120 -6.87 14.03 13.38
C THR A 120 -6.35 13.75 14.79
N ASN A 121 -7.11 13.00 15.57
CA ASN A 121 -6.63 12.47 16.83
C ASN A 121 -5.65 11.31 16.58
N VAL A 122 -4.36 11.59 16.72
CA VAL A 122 -3.29 10.62 16.41
C VAL A 122 -3.26 9.41 17.36
N ASN A 123 -3.80 9.55 18.60
CA ASN A 123 -3.92 8.42 19.52
C ASN A 123 -4.99 7.44 19.03
N ASP A 124 -6.16 7.96 18.66
CA ASP A 124 -7.25 7.14 18.14
C ASP A 124 -6.85 6.49 16.82
N LEU A 125 -6.19 7.24 15.93
CA LEU A 125 -5.63 6.70 14.68
C LEU A 125 -4.69 5.52 14.96
N LEU A 126 -3.75 5.65 15.89
CA LEU A 126 -2.84 4.56 16.23
C LEU A 126 -3.58 3.35 16.80
N GLN A 127 -4.61 3.55 17.63
CA GLN A 127 -5.43 2.46 18.16
C GLN A 127 -6.20 1.74 17.04
N ILE A 128 -6.79 2.49 16.10
CA ILE A 128 -7.44 1.90 14.91
C ILE A 128 -6.46 1.00 14.14
N LEU A 129 -5.26 1.50 13.86
CA LEU A 129 -4.24 0.75 13.13
C LEU A 129 -3.78 -0.50 13.89
N LYS A 130 -3.66 -0.45 15.22
CA LYS A 130 -3.33 -1.60 16.08
C LYS A 130 -4.47 -2.62 16.13
N ASN A 131 -5.70 -2.18 16.34
CA ASN A 131 -6.87 -3.05 16.44
C ASN A 131 -7.12 -3.82 15.14
N ASN A 132 -6.85 -3.18 14.00
CA ASN A 132 -6.96 -3.79 12.68
C ASN A 132 -5.68 -4.49 12.21
N GLN A 133 -4.70 -4.66 13.11
CA GLN A 133 -3.46 -5.40 12.83
C GLN A 133 -2.64 -4.83 11.66
N ILE A 134 -2.82 -3.56 11.32
CA ILE A 134 -1.97 -2.84 10.36
C ILE A 134 -0.61 -2.56 11.00
N ILE A 135 -0.63 -2.10 12.26
CA ILE A 135 0.55 -1.94 13.12
C ILE A 135 0.49 -2.96 14.24
N VAL A 136 1.61 -3.61 14.51
CA VAL A 136 1.73 -4.66 15.54
C VAL A 136 2.92 -4.44 16.45
N ASN A 137 2.84 -5.02 17.67
CA ASN A 137 3.98 -5.06 18.57
C ASN A 137 5.02 -6.09 18.09
N PHE A 138 6.27 -5.70 18.13
CA PHE A 138 7.40 -6.53 17.78
C PHE A 138 8.59 -6.23 18.71
N ASN A 139 8.91 -7.15 19.60
CA ASN A 139 10.04 -7.05 20.54
C ASN A 139 10.10 -5.71 21.31
N GLY A 140 8.96 -5.25 21.82
CA GLY A 140 8.88 -4.01 22.60
C GLY A 140 8.82 -2.72 21.76
N SER A 141 8.85 -2.83 20.44
CA SER A 141 8.65 -1.75 19.49
C SER A 141 7.39 -2.00 18.66
N LEU A 142 7.00 -1.04 17.85
CA LEU A 142 5.95 -1.15 16.85
C LEU A 142 6.55 -1.37 15.45
N ARG A 143 5.84 -2.07 14.60
CA ARG A 143 6.11 -2.14 13.17
C ARG A 143 4.83 -2.32 12.38
N PHE A 144 4.84 -1.99 11.10
CA PHE A 144 3.79 -2.44 10.20
C PHE A 144 3.83 -3.97 10.09
N ARG A 145 2.66 -4.60 10.15
CA ARG A 145 2.56 -6.06 10.08
C ARG A 145 3.14 -6.62 8.79
N PHE A 146 2.86 -5.94 7.68
CA PHE A 146 3.37 -6.27 6.36
C PHE A 146 3.97 -5.03 5.70
N SER A 147 5.03 -5.20 4.94
CA SER A 147 5.74 -4.13 4.24
C SER A 147 4.85 -3.38 3.25
N TYR A 148 3.90 -4.07 2.63
CA TYR A 148 3.00 -3.44 1.66
C TYR A 148 2.14 -2.31 2.26
N TRP A 149 1.88 -2.30 3.58
CA TRP A 149 1.24 -1.15 4.23
C TRP A 149 2.12 0.10 4.19
N ILE A 150 3.43 -0.07 4.48
CA ILE A 150 4.39 1.04 4.36
C ILE A 150 4.40 1.55 2.91
N TYR A 151 4.44 0.63 1.95
CA TYR A 151 4.50 0.96 0.53
C TYR A 151 3.25 1.68 0.04
N TYR A 152 2.08 1.23 0.45
CA TYR A 152 0.81 1.87 0.12
C TYR A 152 0.71 3.28 0.70
N PHE A 153 1.00 3.47 1.99
CA PHE A 153 0.98 4.78 2.63
C PHE A 153 2.06 5.72 2.07
N ALA A 154 3.24 5.21 1.75
CA ALA A 154 4.27 5.97 1.07
C ALA A 154 3.81 6.43 -0.33
N ALA A 155 3.12 5.56 -1.08
CA ALA A 155 2.55 5.92 -2.36
C ALA A 155 1.48 7.02 -2.25
N LEU A 156 0.64 6.99 -1.21
CA LEU A 156 -0.27 8.10 -0.90
C LEU A 156 0.51 9.39 -0.63
N ARG A 157 1.59 9.30 0.16
CA ARG A 157 2.43 10.45 0.47
C ARG A 157 3.10 11.09 -0.77
N MET A 158 3.45 10.29 -1.77
CA MET A 158 4.00 10.80 -3.04
C MET A 158 3.04 11.73 -3.78
N LYS A 159 1.73 11.59 -3.57
CA LYS A 159 0.73 12.53 -4.13
C LYS A 159 0.78 13.89 -3.46
N ASP A 160 1.09 13.92 -2.17
CA ASP A 160 1.01 15.12 -1.33
C ASP A 160 2.35 15.84 -1.19
N SER A 161 3.47 15.20 -1.57
CA SER A 161 4.82 15.72 -1.38
C SER A 161 5.68 15.49 -2.61
N GLU A 162 5.91 16.55 -3.41
CA GLU A 162 6.79 16.49 -4.58
C GLU A 162 8.26 16.20 -4.19
N ASP A 163 8.70 16.66 -3.01
CA ASP A 163 10.03 16.35 -2.49
C ASP A 163 10.18 14.85 -2.20
N PHE A 164 9.21 14.24 -1.55
CA PHE A 164 9.23 12.81 -1.30
C PHE A 164 9.05 11.99 -2.58
N LYS A 165 8.18 12.45 -3.49
CA LYS A 165 8.02 11.83 -4.81
C LYS A 165 9.34 11.81 -5.57
N SER A 166 10.03 12.94 -5.64
CA SER A 166 11.35 13.05 -6.28
C SER A 166 12.38 12.12 -5.61
N PHE A 167 12.37 12.03 -4.28
CA PHE A 167 13.21 11.11 -3.53
C PHE A 167 12.95 9.64 -3.89
N MET A 168 11.68 9.24 -4.03
CA MET A 168 11.31 7.86 -4.37
C MET A 168 11.56 7.52 -5.84
N LEU A 169 11.46 8.50 -6.74
CA LEU A 169 11.71 8.33 -8.17
C LEU A 169 13.19 8.38 -8.54
N ASP A 170 14.09 8.72 -7.62
CA ASP A 170 15.52 8.56 -7.85
C ASP A 170 15.87 7.13 -8.19
N ALA A 171 16.78 6.93 -9.15
CA ALA A 171 17.14 5.62 -9.72
C ALA A 171 17.49 4.55 -8.68
N LYS A 172 18.06 4.97 -7.54
CA LYS A 172 18.40 4.05 -6.45
C LYS A 172 17.15 3.60 -5.70
N HIS A 173 16.26 4.53 -5.32
CA HIS A 173 15.09 4.24 -4.48
C HIS A 173 14.00 3.54 -5.28
N SER A 174 13.77 3.91 -6.54
CA SER A 174 12.81 3.26 -7.42
C SER A 174 13.14 1.78 -7.68
N LEU A 175 14.43 1.44 -7.79
CA LEU A 175 14.89 0.05 -7.92
C LEU A 175 14.81 -0.73 -6.59
N TYR A 176 14.96 -0.03 -5.47
CA TYR A 176 14.94 -0.67 -4.15
C TYR A 176 13.52 -0.88 -3.61
N TYR A 177 12.57 -0.03 -4.00
CA TYR A 177 11.16 -0.06 -3.57
C TYR A 177 10.19 -0.05 -4.78
N PRO A 178 10.27 -1.03 -5.70
CA PRO A 178 9.44 -1.04 -6.90
C PRO A 178 7.93 -1.11 -6.57
N GLU A 179 7.57 -1.73 -5.45
CA GLU A 179 6.17 -1.84 -5.02
C GLU A 179 5.55 -0.48 -4.65
N ILE A 180 6.36 0.49 -4.18
CA ILE A 180 5.84 1.85 -3.90
C ILE A 180 5.43 2.51 -5.22
N ILE A 181 6.23 2.31 -6.27
CA ILE A 181 5.92 2.85 -7.61
C ILE A 181 4.68 2.16 -8.19
N GLU A 182 4.56 0.84 -8.02
CA GLU A 182 3.36 0.08 -8.39
C GLU A 182 2.11 0.65 -7.70
N PHE A 183 2.15 0.84 -6.39
CA PHE A 183 1.04 1.44 -5.65
C PHE A 183 0.74 2.86 -6.12
N TYR A 184 1.77 3.68 -6.33
CA TYR A 184 1.59 5.06 -6.77
C TYR A 184 0.92 5.15 -8.14
N THR A 185 1.37 4.37 -9.12
CA THR A 185 0.74 4.31 -10.46
C THR A 185 -0.69 3.76 -10.41
N GLY A 186 -0.98 2.88 -9.45
CA GLY A 186 -2.33 2.37 -9.22
C GLY A 186 -3.27 3.36 -8.53
N ILE A 187 -2.74 4.32 -7.76
CA ILE A 187 -3.50 5.39 -7.10
C ILE A 187 -3.75 6.56 -8.04
N ASP A 188 -2.72 6.98 -8.77
CA ASP A 188 -2.79 8.09 -9.72
C ASP A 188 -2.81 7.56 -11.16
N GLY A 189 -3.99 7.48 -11.75
CA GLY A 189 -4.17 7.04 -13.15
C GLY A 189 -3.53 7.93 -14.22
N ARG A 190 -2.86 9.04 -13.81
CA ARG A 190 -2.12 9.96 -14.70
C ARG A 190 -0.61 9.77 -14.62
N ALA A 191 -0.17 8.66 -14.06
CA ALA A 191 1.25 8.36 -13.85
C ALA A 191 1.99 7.84 -15.10
N GLU A 192 1.44 8.04 -16.32
CA GLU A 192 2.12 7.67 -17.58
C GLU A 192 3.51 8.30 -17.71
N ASP A 193 3.66 9.54 -17.26
CA ASP A 193 4.94 10.26 -17.28
C ASP A 193 6.00 9.54 -16.44
N ILE A 194 5.60 8.97 -15.29
CA ILE A 194 6.50 8.25 -14.39
C ILE A 194 6.92 6.91 -15.01
N VAL A 195 5.97 6.17 -15.59
CA VAL A 195 6.25 4.91 -16.27
C VAL A 195 7.22 5.15 -17.43
N THR A 196 7.00 6.20 -18.23
CA THR A 196 7.89 6.60 -19.33
C THR A 196 9.29 6.98 -18.84
N MET A 197 9.38 7.74 -17.75
CA MET A 197 10.64 8.10 -17.11
C MET A 197 11.41 6.86 -16.64
N LEU A 198 10.75 5.93 -15.93
CA LEU A 198 11.35 4.70 -15.44
C LEU A 198 11.85 3.80 -16.58
N ILE A 199 11.09 3.68 -17.66
CA ILE A 199 11.49 2.94 -18.87
C ILE A 199 12.75 3.58 -19.47
N THR A 200 12.80 4.91 -19.54
CA THR A 200 13.95 5.64 -20.06
C THR A 200 15.19 5.41 -19.21
N ASP A 201 15.06 5.50 -17.89
CA ASP A 201 16.15 5.28 -16.95
C ASP A 201 16.65 3.83 -16.96
N LEU A 202 15.75 2.86 -17.00
CA LEU A 202 16.09 1.44 -17.11
C LEU A 202 16.83 1.14 -18.42
N ASN A 203 16.37 1.71 -19.53
CA ASN A 203 17.06 1.57 -20.82
C ASN A 203 18.48 2.19 -20.79
N ALA A 204 18.62 3.36 -20.15
CA ALA A 204 19.91 4.01 -20.00
C ALA A 204 20.87 3.19 -19.11
N LEU A 205 20.36 2.60 -18.03
CA LEU A 205 21.13 1.69 -17.17
C LEU A 205 21.52 0.40 -17.91
N SER A 206 20.58 -0.22 -18.63
CA SER A 206 20.81 -1.40 -19.45
C SER A 206 21.93 -1.14 -20.48
N ASN A 207 21.85 -0.04 -21.22
CA ASN A 207 22.87 0.35 -22.20
C ASN A 207 24.25 0.54 -21.54
N LYS A 208 24.33 1.13 -20.34
CA LYS A 208 25.59 1.24 -19.61
C LYS A 208 26.18 -0.12 -19.23
N VAL A 209 25.34 -1.10 -18.87
CA VAL A 209 25.77 -2.47 -18.56
C VAL A 209 26.28 -3.16 -19.82
N TYR A 210 25.55 -3.08 -20.93
CA TYR A 210 25.99 -3.65 -22.21
C TYR A 210 27.34 -3.09 -22.68
N LEU A 211 27.52 -1.79 -22.58
CA LEU A 211 28.80 -1.13 -22.90
C LEU A 211 29.95 -1.61 -22.02
N LYS A 212 29.72 -1.78 -20.71
CA LYS A 212 30.73 -2.27 -19.77
C LYS A 212 31.10 -3.73 -20.00
N LEU A 213 30.12 -4.55 -20.37
CA LEU A 213 30.33 -5.98 -20.63
C LEU A 213 30.82 -6.27 -22.06
N ASN A 214 30.91 -5.24 -22.90
CA ASN A 214 31.28 -5.38 -24.32
C ASN A 214 30.37 -6.38 -25.08
N VAL A 215 29.09 -6.43 -24.69
CA VAL A 215 28.06 -7.32 -25.26
C VAL A 215 27.27 -6.51 -26.29
N SER A 216 27.09 -7.03 -27.50
CA SER A 216 26.20 -6.42 -28.49
C SER A 216 24.75 -6.46 -27.99
N GLY A 217 24.00 -5.35 -28.14
CA GLY A 217 22.65 -5.18 -27.60
C GLY A 217 21.55 -6.09 -28.17
N ASP A 218 21.91 -7.06 -29.00
CA ASP A 218 20.98 -7.98 -29.68
C ASP A 218 20.79 -9.33 -28.97
N ILE A 219 21.28 -9.46 -27.74
CA ILE A 219 21.01 -10.67 -26.95
C ILE A 219 19.60 -10.56 -26.37
N ASN A 220 18.66 -11.27 -26.96
CA ASN A 220 17.36 -11.50 -26.39
C ASN A 220 17.46 -12.68 -25.40
N PRO A 221 17.40 -12.45 -24.06
CA PRO A 221 17.56 -13.53 -23.09
C PRO A 221 16.49 -14.61 -23.16
N TYR A 222 15.43 -14.38 -23.95
CA TYR A 222 14.33 -15.32 -24.14
C TYR A 222 14.41 -16.15 -25.42
N THR A 223 15.40 -15.91 -26.27
CA THR A 223 15.60 -16.66 -27.54
C THR A 223 16.73 -17.69 -27.49
N ASP A 224 17.57 -17.67 -26.45
CA ASP A 224 18.75 -18.52 -26.30
C ASP A 224 18.59 -19.62 -25.23
N ILE A 225 17.36 -20.07 -24.97
CA ILE A 225 17.05 -21.24 -24.10
C ILE A 225 16.59 -22.41 -24.97
#